data_62377fc7309b253e84d8b4a7374e7c7c
#
_entry.id   62377fc7309b253e84d8b4a7374e7c7c
#
_cell.length_a   1.000
_cell.length_b   1.000
_cell.length_c   1.000
_cell.angle_alpha   90.00
_cell.angle_beta   90.00
_cell.angle_gamma   90.00
#
_symmetry.space_group_name_H-M   'P 1'
#
loop_
_entity.id
_entity.type
_entity.pdbx_description
1 polymer ?
#
loop_
_entity_poly.entity_id
_entity_poly.type
_entity_poly.pdbx_seq_one_letter_code
_entity_poly.pdbx_strand_id
1 'polypeptide(L)'
;MSESIVHVSFSSAGGAGSVAKILSDEQARQGMKSSVLSVIRSDLRAAPLSAPLHTIAAGVDEYLVKSPGFRAPISLFRDASPGLESAIPSGADIIHLHGLNGAVTIDALTRVAQDRKVVWTLHDMNPFTGACHYSLGCADFVTDCASCPAVKAPFRGSVKRHLAKKIEAMGEIPGLSIVAPSTWLADLARKSATFRDHHISVIPNPVNPTYLQNEDDQVGDGREKGFRAMAIAKNLADPVKAIDIAVSAFHKATRGIGDAQLSLVGRGGETFAGHNINLRGQLNSRELAHELSHCDVLIVPSRAENAPLVIAEAAARGCIPLVADVGGMREMIMTLGHGVTFSNPEELTGLLEGQIKDRAQGKATDRRKVAQSARTAFSPEAIVARYGKVYEGRE
;
A
#
# COMPACT_ATOMS: atom_id res chain seq x y z
N MET A 1 16.88 20.22 21.07
CA MET A 1 16.06 20.74 19.94
C MET A 1 15.35 19.51 19.35
N SER A 2 14.05 19.57 19.04
CA SER A 2 13.36 18.42 18.43
C SER A 2 13.88 18.24 17.00
N GLU A 3 14.29 17.01 16.67
CA GLU A 3 14.73 16.65 15.31
C GLU A 3 13.66 17.02 14.27
N SER A 4 14.10 17.51 13.11
CA SER A 4 13.23 17.86 11.98
C SER A 4 13.17 16.69 11.00
N ILE A 5 11.96 16.21 10.71
CA ILE A 5 11.70 15.05 9.87
C ILE A 5 11.08 15.49 8.54
N VAL A 6 11.63 15.02 7.44
CA VAL A 6 11.09 15.24 6.10
C VAL A 6 10.73 13.89 5.47
N HIS A 7 9.43 13.62 5.32
CA HIS A 7 8.94 12.46 4.59
C HIS A 7 8.99 12.73 3.09
N VAL A 8 9.71 11.91 2.35
CA VAL A 8 9.83 12.02 0.89
C VAL A 8 9.03 10.93 0.22
N SER A 9 8.07 11.29 -0.62
CA SER A 9 7.24 10.35 -1.37
C SER A 9 7.08 10.80 -2.82
N PHE A 10 6.90 9.84 -3.74
CA PHE A 10 6.61 10.12 -5.13
C PHE A 10 5.38 11.03 -5.30
N SER A 11 4.33 10.78 -4.54
CA SER A 11 3.07 11.53 -4.56
C SER A 11 2.49 11.56 -3.15
N SER A 12 1.80 12.62 -2.79
CA SER A 12 1.01 12.68 -1.55
C SER A 12 -0.27 11.84 -1.61
N ALA A 13 -0.61 11.30 -2.78
CA ALA A 13 -1.77 10.41 -3.01
C ALA A 13 -1.34 8.95 -3.19
N GLY A 14 -2.27 8.02 -2.93
CA GLY A 14 -2.01 6.58 -2.98
C GLY A 14 -1.41 6.05 -1.67
N GLY A 15 -1.23 4.73 -1.56
CA GLY A 15 -0.89 4.07 -0.29
C GLY A 15 0.33 4.65 0.41
N ALA A 16 1.49 4.69 -0.26
CA ALA A 16 2.73 5.21 0.30
C ALA A 16 2.66 6.69 0.71
N GLY A 17 2.06 7.53 -0.15
CA GLY A 17 1.89 8.95 0.13
C GLY A 17 0.91 9.22 1.27
N SER A 18 -0.15 8.42 1.38
CA SER A 18 -1.08 8.49 2.50
C SER A 18 -0.40 8.13 3.82
N VAL A 19 0.42 7.08 3.85
CA VAL A 19 1.21 6.71 5.03
C VAL A 19 2.16 7.83 5.43
N ALA A 20 2.91 8.39 4.48
CA ALA A 20 3.81 9.52 4.72
C ALA A 20 3.07 10.71 5.36
N LYS A 21 1.88 11.03 4.83
CA LYS A 21 1.06 12.12 5.36
C LYS A 21 0.52 11.83 6.75
N ILE A 22 -0.01 10.63 6.99
CA ILE A 22 -0.55 10.24 8.31
C ILE A 22 0.55 10.30 9.38
N LEU A 23 1.73 9.78 9.08
CA LEU A 23 2.87 9.84 9.99
C LEU A 23 3.28 11.28 10.30
N SER A 24 3.43 12.11 9.25
CA SER A 24 3.81 13.51 9.40
C SER A 24 2.78 14.33 10.19
N ASP A 25 1.48 14.17 9.89
CA ASP A 25 0.41 14.87 10.59
C ASP A 25 0.37 14.48 12.09
N GLU A 26 0.55 13.19 12.41
CA GLU A 26 0.55 12.71 13.79
C GLU A 26 1.80 13.16 14.55
N GLN A 27 2.98 13.13 13.90
CA GLN A 27 4.22 13.67 14.47
C GLN A 27 4.10 15.16 14.78
N ALA A 28 3.51 15.93 13.86
CA ALA A 28 3.24 17.35 14.09
C ALA A 28 2.27 17.57 15.25
N ARG A 29 1.23 16.74 15.40
CA ARG A 29 0.29 16.76 16.54
C ARG A 29 1.01 16.50 17.86
N GLN A 30 2.04 15.66 17.85
CA GLN A 30 2.90 15.37 19.02
C GLN A 30 4.00 16.44 19.26
N GLY A 31 3.99 17.54 18.49
CA GLY A 31 4.93 18.65 18.65
C GLY A 31 6.29 18.46 17.95
N MET A 32 6.44 17.43 17.10
CA MET A 32 7.63 17.25 16.30
C MET A 32 7.60 18.15 15.04
N LYS A 33 8.77 18.57 14.57
CA LYS A 33 8.89 19.26 13.28
C LYS A 33 8.85 18.22 12.16
N SER A 34 7.69 18.01 11.56
CA SER A 34 7.51 17.04 10.49
C SER A 34 6.80 17.64 9.28
N SER A 35 7.21 17.24 8.08
CA SER A 35 6.64 17.69 6.81
C SER A 35 6.71 16.61 5.74
N VAL A 36 5.89 16.74 4.68
CA VAL A 36 5.88 15.83 3.53
C VAL A 36 6.34 16.56 2.28
N LEU A 37 7.37 16.04 1.64
CA LEU A 37 7.84 16.44 0.31
C LEU A 37 7.34 15.45 -0.74
N SER A 38 6.48 15.93 -1.64
CA SER A 38 6.00 15.13 -2.79
C SER A 38 6.80 15.45 -4.03
N VAL A 39 7.46 14.44 -4.64
CA VAL A 39 8.36 14.62 -5.78
C VAL A 39 7.65 15.07 -7.06
N ILE A 40 6.39 14.63 -7.26
CA ILE A 40 5.63 14.98 -8.49
C ILE A 40 4.82 16.26 -8.37
N ARG A 41 4.48 16.72 -7.17
CA ARG A 41 3.63 17.91 -7.05
C ARG A 41 4.45 19.18 -7.19
N SER A 42 3.91 20.06 -8.01
CA SER A 42 4.30 21.38 -8.45
C SER A 42 4.62 22.43 -7.36
N ASP A 43 4.62 22.08 -6.09
CA ASP A 43 5.10 22.96 -5.02
C ASP A 43 6.63 23.09 -5.07
N LEU A 44 7.30 22.18 -5.79
CA LEU A 44 8.69 22.35 -6.21
C LEU A 44 8.72 23.32 -7.41
N ARG A 45 8.69 24.61 -7.16
CA ARG A 45 8.91 25.67 -8.17
C ARG A 45 10.22 25.49 -8.98
N ALA A 46 11.04 24.51 -8.62
CA ALA A 46 12.35 24.26 -9.20
C ALA A 46 12.42 23.19 -10.31
N ALA A 47 11.35 22.42 -10.59
CA ALA A 47 11.43 21.34 -11.58
C ALA A 47 10.17 21.17 -12.44
N PRO A 48 9.78 22.15 -13.27
CA PRO A 48 8.61 22.04 -14.16
C PRO A 48 8.76 20.95 -15.22
N LEU A 49 9.96 20.43 -15.46
CA LEU A 49 10.26 19.40 -16.47
C LEU A 49 10.23 17.95 -15.93
N SER A 50 10.24 17.74 -14.62
CA SER A 50 10.32 16.40 -14.04
C SER A 50 9.03 15.56 -14.24
N ALA A 51 7.86 16.17 -14.12
CA ALA A 51 6.59 15.47 -14.26
C ALA A 51 6.33 14.94 -15.69
N PRO A 52 6.56 15.73 -16.77
CA PRO A 52 6.48 15.22 -18.14
C PRO A 52 7.49 14.11 -18.42
N LEU A 53 8.75 14.27 -18.02
CA LEU A 53 9.78 13.25 -18.22
C LEU A 53 9.45 11.96 -17.49
N HIS A 54 8.96 12.05 -16.26
CA HIS A 54 8.53 10.88 -15.51
C HIS A 54 7.34 10.16 -16.19
N THR A 55 6.39 10.92 -16.73
CA THR A 55 5.24 10.34 -17.46
C THR A 55 5.69 9.62 -18.73
N ILE A 56 6.62 10.21 -19.49
CA ILE A 56 7.22 9.57 -20.66
C ILE A 56 7.97 8.30 -20.26
N ALA A 57 8.83 8.37 -19.26
CA ALA A 57 9.57 7.22 -18.76
C ALA A 57 8.64 6.09 -18.25
N ALA A 58 7.53 6.45 -17.61
CA ALA A 58 6.51 5.49 -17.19
C ALA A 58 5.83 4.80 -18.39
N GLY A 59 5.57 5.55 -19.47
CA GLY A 59 5.07 4.99 -20.74
C GLY A 59 6.10 4.06 -21.38
N VAL A 60 7.36 4.44 -21.40
CA VAL A 60 8.46 3.58 -21.89
C VAL A 60 8.51 2.26 -21.10
N ASP A 61 8.52 2.34 -19.78
CA ASP A 61 8.52 1.15 -18.92
C ASP A 61 7.33 0.24 -19.22
N GLU A 62 6.11 0.77 -19.28
CA GLU A 62 4.89 -0.03 -19.44
C GLU A 62 4.75 -0.63 -20.85
N TYR A 63 5.00 0.14 -21.91
CA TYR A 63 4.70 -0.29 -23.28
C TYR A 63 5.90 -0.87 -24.04
N LEU A 64 7.11 -0.37 -23.80
CA LEU A 64 8.30 -0.81 -24.53
C LEU A 64 9.11 -1.86 -23.79
N VAL A 65 9.26 -1.72 -22.47
CA VAL A 65 10.17 -2.52 -21.64
C VAL A 65 9.50 -3.73 -21.03
N LYS A 66 8.32 -3.56 -20.47
CA LYS A 66 7.58 -4.61 -19.75
C LYS A 66 7.25 -5.80 -20.63
N SER A 67 7.46 -7.00 -20.11
CA SER A 67 7.11 -8.24 -20.79
C SER A 67 5.58 -8.38 -20.93
N PRO A 68 5.09 -8.85 -22.10
CA PRO A 68 3.69 -9.22 -22.24
C PRO A 68 3.27 -10.24 -21.18
N GLY A 69 2.14 -10.02 -20.53
CA GLY A 69 1.62 -10.92 -19.50
C GLY A 69 2.20 -10.71 -18.09
N PHE A 70 3.27 -9.94 -17.91
CA PHE A 70 3.71 -9.57 -16.57
C PHE A 70 2.75 -8.51 -15.96
N ARG A 71 2.05 -8.89 -14.91
CA ARG A 71 0.90 -8.11 -14.41
C ARG A 71 1.27 -7.01 -13.41
N ALA A 72 2.41 -7.12 -12.71
CA ALA A 72 2.83 -6.10 -11.76
C ALA A 72 3.45 -4.86 -12.45
N PRO A 73 3.43 -3.68 -11.79
CA PRO A 73 4.16 -2.50 -12.25
C PRO A 73 5.67 -2.74 -12.30
N ILE A 74 6.36 -1.99 -13.18
CA ILE A 74 7.82 -1.91 -13.23
C ILE A 74 8.25 -0.44 -13.20
N SER A 75 9.48 -0.18 -12.72
CA SER A 75 10.16 1.13 -12.75
C SER A 75 11.64 0.89 -13.03
N LEU A 76 12.06 1.08 -14.29
CA LEU A 76 13.44 0.92 -14.73
C LEU A 76 14.04 2.24 -15.22
N PHE A 77 13.32 3.02 -16.02
CA PHE A 77 13.79 4.27 -16.64
C PHE A 77 13.21 5.53 -15.98
N ARG A 78 12.51 5.40 -14.85
CA ARG A 78 11.89 6.54 -14.16
C ARG A 78 12.83 7.37 -13.32
N ASP A 79 14.11 7.01 -13.25
CA ASP A 79 15.14 7.66 -12.43
C ASP A 79 15.59 9.00 -13.02
N ALA A 80 14.67 9.95 -13.22
CA ALA A 80 14.97 11.18 -13.92
C ALA A 80 14.54 12.47 -13.18
N SER A 81 14.54 12.49 -11.85
CA SER A 81 14.18 13.71 -11.11
C SER A 81 15.42 14.45 -10.62
N PRO A 82 15.94 15.41 -11.38
CA PRO A 82 16.96 16.34 -10.87
C PRO A 82 16.32 17.24 -9.81
N GLY A 83 17.04 17.51 -8.71
CA GLY A 83 16.69 18.55 -7.75
C GLY A 83 16.06 18.09 -6.43
N LEU A 84 16.06 16.79 -6.10
CA LEU A 84 15.62 16.35 -4.77
C LEU A 84 16.44 17.04 -3.66
N GLU A 85 17.74 17.16 -3.84
CA GLU A 85 18.65 17.76 -2.85
C GLU A 85 18.28 19.21 -2.52
N SER A 86 17.95 20.01 -3.54
CA SER A 86 17.54 21.41 -3.35
C SER A 86 16.15 21.59 -2.77
N ALA A 87 15.32 20.55 -2.85
CA ALA A 87 13.96 20.55 -2.33
C ALA A 87 13.88 20.15 -0.85
N ILE A 88 14.88 19.42 -0.35
CA ILE A 88 14.93 19.03 1.06
C ILE A 88 15.41 20.25 1.88
N PRO A 89 14.66 20.67 2.91
CA PRO A 89 15.07 21.76 3.79
C PRO A 89 16.46 21.51 4.38
N SER A 90 17.32 22.54 4.40
CA SER A 90 18.67 22.42 4.95
C SER A 90 18.72 22.02 6.42
N GLY A 91 17.66 22.33 7.17
CA GLY A 91 17.50 21.96 8.58
C GLY A 91 16.81 20.61 8.82
N ALA A 92 16.71 19.75 7.81
CA ALA A 92 16.19 18.39 8.00
C ALA A 92 17.27 17.50 8.63
N ASP A 93 16.96 16.95 9.81
CA ASP A 93 17.85 16.02 10.53
C ASP A 93 17.60 14.57 10.04
N ILE A 94 16.34 14.25 9.76
CA ILE A 94 15.90 12.92 9.33
C ILE A 94 15.18 13.01 7.99
N ILE A 95 15.58 12.15 7.06
CA ILE A 95 14.88 11.93 5.80
C ILE A 95 14.19 10.58 5.87
N HIS A 96 12.86 10.60 5.80
CA HIS A 96 12.06 9.39 5.81
C HIS A 96 11.51 9.13 4.40
N LEU A 97 12.08 8.12 3.73
CA LEU A 97 11.73 7.74 2.37
C LEU A 97 10.51 6.80 2.37
N HIS A 98 9.63 7.02 1.40
CA HIS A 98 8.47 6.17 1.13
C HIS A 98 8.51 5.64 -0.31
N GLY A 99 7.37 5.35 -0.95
CA GLY A 99 7.32 4.87 -2.33
C GLY A 99 7.85 5.92 -3.31
N LEU A 100 9.08 5.79 -3.74
CA LEU A 100 9.75 6.73 -4.65
C LEU A 100 9.42 6.44 -6.12
N ASN A 101 9.08 5.19 -6.47
CA ASN A 101 8.66 4.76 -7.81
C ASN A 101 9.62 5.18 -8.94
N GLY A 102 10.93 5.22 -8.66
CA GLY A 102 11.92 5.68 -9.61
C GLY A 102 11.92 7.19 -9.88
N ALA A 103 11.22 8.00 -9.07
CA ALA A 103 11.19 9.46 -9.23
C ALA A 103 12.42 10.17 -8.63
N VAL A 104 13.25 9.44 -7.91
CA VAL A 104 14.51 9.91 -7.32
C VAL A 104 15.63 9.03 -7.83
N THR A 105 16.68 9.61 -8.38
CA THR A 105 17.85 8.84 -8.81
C THR A 105 18.58 8.26 -7.60
N ILE A 106 19.22 7.12 -7.81
CA ILE A 106 20.02 6.46 -6.76
C ILE A 106 21.16 7.40 -6.30
N ASP A 107 21.80 8.07 -7.25
CA ASP A 107 22.90 9.02 -6.97
C ASP A 107 22.40 10.24 -6.16
N ALA A 108 21.20 10.75 -6.45
CA ALA A 108 20.60 11.83 -5.67
C ALA A 108 20.30 11.37 -4.23
N LEU A 109 19.81 10.15 -4.07
CA LEU A 109 19.55 9.56 -2.76
C LEU A 109 20.83 9.44 -1.93
N THR A 110 21.91 8.92 -2.51
CA THR A 110 23.21 8.77 -1.83
C THR A 110 23.75 10.14 -1.38
N ARG A 111 23.69 11.17 -2.25
CA ARG A 111 24.15 12.52 -1.88
C ARG A 111 23.35 13.14 -0.74
N VAL A 112 22.03 12.99 -0.78
CA VAL A 112 21.14 13.54 0.25
C VAL A 112 21.36 12.86 1.61
N ALA A 113 21.79 11.60 1.60
CA ALA A 113 21.99 10.77 2.78
C ALA A 113 23.32 11.01 3.51
N GLN A 114 24.28 11.77 2.93
CA GLN A 114 25.66 11.90 3.46
C GLN A 114 25.72 12.41 4.90
N ASP A 115 24.92 13.44 5.21
CA ASP A 115 24.98 14.14 6.50
C ASP A 115 23.67 14.05 7.28
N ARG A 116 22.80 13.08 6.93
CA ARG A 116 21.47 12.97 7.52
C ARG A 116 21.12 11.54 7.83
N LYS A 117 20.33 11.34 8.88
CA LYS A 117 19.74 10.04 9.15
C LYS A 117 18.70 9.71 8.08
N VAL A 118 18.79 8.53 7.51
CA VAL A 118 17.83 8.04 6.51
C VAL A 118 17.05 6.84 7.06
N VAL A 119 15.73 6.95 6.99
CA VAL A 119 14.81 5.85 7.25
C VAL A 119 14.06 5.56 5.95
N TRP A 120 13.95 4.31 5.55
CA TRP A 120 13.21 3.92 4.35
C TRP A 120 12.10 2.93 4.68
N THR A 121 10.85 3.37 4.61
CA THR A 121 9.69 2.47 4.68
C THR A 121 9.41 1.86 3.32
N LEU A 122 9.54 0.55 3.24
CA LEU A 122 9.27 -0.25 2.06
C LEU A 122 7.76 -0.40 1.86
N HIS A 123 7.22 0.07 0.73
CA HIS A 123 5.79 -0.12 0.42
C HIS A 123 5.56 -1.24 -0.59
N ASP A 124 6.60 -1.61 -1.33
CA ASP A 124 6.64 -2.71 -2.30
C ASP A 124 8.09 -3.22 -2.44
N MET A 125 8.33 -4.10 -3.41
CA MET A 125 9.64 -4.72 -3.63
C MET A 125 10.59 -3.87 -4.49
N ASN A 126 10.15 -2.76 -5.10
CA ASN A 126 10.99 -1.98 -6.02
C ASN A 126 12.32 -1.51 -5.40
N PRO A 127 12.40 -1.11 -4.11
CA PRO A 127 13.67 -0.73 -3.50
C PRO A 127 14.78 -1.80 -3.57
N PHE A 128 14.41 -3.07 -3.57
CA PHE A 128 15.36 -4.19 -3.55
C PHE A 128 15.27 -5.14 -4.76
N THR A 129 14.58 -4.72 -5.82
CA THR A 129 14.54 -5.43 -7.11
C THR A 129 15.18 -4.58 -8.20
N GLY A 130 15.49 -5.20 -9.34
CA GLY A 130 16.04 -4.44 -10.48
C GLY A 130 15.02 -3.54 -11.17
N ALA A 131 13.70 -3.83 -11.09
CA ALA A 131 12.67 -3.04 -11.74
C ALA A 131 11.26 -3.25 -11.16
N CYS A 132 10.90 -4.47 -10.76
CA CYS A 132 9.51 -4.82 -10.45
C CYS A 132 9.08 -4.36 -9.06
N HIS A 133 7.78 -4.01 -8.92
CA HIS A 133 7.17 -3.67 -7.63
C HIS A 133 6.67 -4.92 -6.89
N TYR A 134 6.36 -5.99 -7.61
CA TYR A 134 6.07 -7.32 -7.07
C TYR A 134 6.74 -8.36 -7.96
N SER A 135 7.42 -9.32 -7.38
CA SER A 135 8.19 -10.32 -8.14
C SER A 135 7.31 -11.40 -8.78
N LEU A 136 6.07 -11.56 -8.33
CA LEU A 136 5.11 -12.58 -8.79
C LEU A 136 5.73 -14.00 -8.85
N GLY A 137 6.53 -14.35 -7.82
CA GLY A 137 7.18 -15.64 -7.70
C GLY A 137 8.62 -15.70 -8.24
N CYS A 138 9.13 -14.67 -8.91
CA CYS A 138 10.54 -14.58 -9.27
C CYS A 138 11.41 -14.36 -8.04
N ALA A 139 12.55 -15.07 -7.94
CA ALA A 139 13.49 -14.95 -6.83
C ALA A 139 14.85 -14.33 -7.25
N ASP A 140 15.01 -13.87 -8.47
CA ASP A 140 16.30 -13.35 -9.00
C ASP A 140 16.81 -12.09 -8.26
N PHE A 141 15.95 -11.40 -7.50
CA PHE A 141 16.35 -10.28 -6.65
C PHE A 141 17.26 -10.69 -5.47
N VAL A 142 17.33 -11.98 -5.19
CA VAL A 142 18.27 -12.54 -4.19
C VAL A 142 19.70 -12.50 -4.70
N THR A 143 19.88 -12.42 -6.03
CA THR A 143 21.19 -12.41 -6.70
C THR A 143 21.39 -11.12 -7.50
N ASP A 144 21.00 -11.08 -8.78
CA ASP A 144 21.35 -9.99 -9.70
C ASP A 144 20.24 -9.59 -10.71
N CYS A 145 19.07 -10.21 -10.65
CA CYS A 145 17.95 -9.99 -11.58
C CYS A 145 18.31 -10.21 -13.08
N ALA A 146 19.35 -11.01 -13.40
CA ALA A 146 19.81 -11.17 -14.77
C ALA A 146 18.80 -11.85 -15.68
N SER A 147 17.96 -12.77 -15.15
CA SER A 147 16.95 -13.52 -15.90
C SER A 147 15.54 -12.94 -15.80
N CYS A 148 15.43 -11.65 -15.50
CA CYS A 148 14.19 -10.95 -15.12
C CYS A 148 13.00 -11.26 -16.05
N PRO A 149 11.90 -11.88 -15.55
CA PRO A 149 10.71 -12.17 -16.36
C PRO A 149 9.84 -10.92 -16.57
N ALA A 150 10.04 -9.88 -15.78
CA ALA A 150 9.22 -8.67 -15.83
C ALA A 150 9.50 -7.81 -17.06
N VAL A 151 10.66 -7.99 -17.72
CA VAL A 151 11.09 -7.19 -18.86
C VAL A 151 11.43 -8.06 -20.08
N LYS A 152 11.24 -7.48 -21.25
CA LYS A 152 11.65 -8.10 -22.52
C LYS A 152 13.17 -8.34 -22.54
N ALA A 153 13.62 -9.38 -23.22
CA ALA A 153 15.01 -9.83 -23.24
C ALA A 153 16.07 -8.74 -23.47
N PRO A 154 15.91 -7.78 -24.41
CA PRO A 154 16.90 -6.72 -24.64
C PRO A 154 17.15 -5.82 -23.41
N PHE A 155 16.21 -5.74 -22.48
CA PHE A 155 16.31 -4.85 -21.30
C PHE A 155 16.84 -5.53 -20.03
N ARG A 156 17.04 -6.87 -20.05
CA ARG A 156 17.50 -7.63 -18.87
C ARG A 156 18.85 -7.14 -18.35
N GLY A 157 19.77 -6.81 -19.26
CA GLY A 157 21.06 -6.22 -18.87
C GLY A 157 20.93 -4.87 -18.15
N SER A 158 19.91 -4.06 -18.48
CA SER A 158 19.64 -2.80 -17.79
C SER A 158 19.05 -3.05 -16.38
N VAL A 159 18.19 -4.07 -16.21
CA VAL A 159 17.66 -4.48 -14.91
C VAL A 159 18.78 -4.93 -13.97
N LYS A 160 19.70 -5.77 -14.47
CA LYS A 160 20.88 -6.21 -13.73
C LYS A 160 21.74 -5.01 -13.26
N ARG A 161 22.06 -4.10 -14.18
CA ARG A 161 22.84 -2.89 -13.84
C ARG A 161 22.13 -1.98 -12.83
N HIS A 162 20.79 -1.85 -12.95
CA HIS A 162 20.02 -1.03 -12.03
C HIS A 162 20.00 -1.64 -10.62
N LEU A 163 19.87 -2.98 -10.48
CA LEU A 163 20.01 -3.63 -9.18
C LEU A 163 21.42 -3.47 -8.61
N ALA A 164 22.46 -3.65 -9.41
CA ALA A 164 23.84 -3.48 -8.95
C ALA A 164 24.10 -2.07 -8.38
N LYS A 165 23.59 -1.02 -9.06
CA LYS A 165 23.65 0.35 -8.53
C LYS A 165 22.91 0.52 -7.19
N LYS A 166 21.75 -0.12 -7.03
CA LYS A 166 21.02 -0.09 -5.75
C LYS A 166 21.81 -0.75 -4.64
N ILE A 167 22.42 -1.91 -4.90
CA ILE A 167 23.25 -2.62 -3.92
C ILE A 167 24.41 -1.74 -3.46
N GLU A 168 25.15 -1.16 -4.40
CA GLU A 168 26.26 -0.25 -4.12
C GLU A 168 25.81 0.94 -3.28
N ALA A 169 24.81 1.68 -3.75
CA ALA A 169 24.31 2.89 -3.09
C ALA A 169 23.77 2.62 -1.68
N MET A 170 23.06 1.51 -1.45
CA MET A 170 22.54 1.20 -0.11
C MET A 170 23.66 0.87 0.87
N GLY A 171 24.77 0.29 0.39
CA GLY A 171 25.97 0.08 1.21
C GLY A 171 26.72 1.38 1.57
N GLU A 172 26.54 2.45 0.80
CA GLU A 172 27.19 3.75 1.00
C GLU A 172 26.42 4.71 1.91
N ILE A 173 25.15 4.43 2.23
CA ILE A 173 24.32 5.28 3.09
C ILE A 173 24.59 4.96 4.57
N PRO A 174 25.25 5.86 5.33
CA PRO A 174 25.55 5.61 6.73
C PRO A 174 24.27 5.52 7.56
N GLY A 175 24.15 4.49 8.39
CA GLY A 175 23.05 4.37 9.34
C GLY A 175 21.65 4.27 8.70
N LEU A 176 21.56 3.77 7.46
CA LEU A 176 20.30 3.53 6.78
C LEU A 176 19.44 2.54 7.60
N SER A 177 18.27 2.99 8.02
CA SER A 177 17.29 2.18 8.72
C SER A 177 16.17 1.77 7.77
N ILE A 178 15.89 0.47 7.66
CA ILE A 178 14.85 -0.07 6.79
C ILE A 178 13.65 -0.48 7.64
N VAL A 179 12.45 -0.09 7.19
CA VAL A 179 11.19 -0.50 7.80
C VAL A 179 10.31 -1.18 6.75
N ALA A 180 9.70 -2.31 7.09
CA ALA A 180 8.69 -2.97 6.28
C ALA A 180 7.35 -3.01 7.02
N PRO A 181 6.20 -2.81 6.35
CA PRO A 181 4.89 -2.82 7.01
C PRO A 181 4.35 -4.24 7.26
N SER A 182 5.06 -5.27 6.83
CA SER A 182 4.73 -6.67 7.08
C SER A 182 6.00 -7.52 7.23
N THR A 183 5.88 -8.60 7.99
CA THR A 183 6.95 -9.63 8.10
C THR A 183 7.22 -10.25 6.72
N TRP A 184 6.17 -10.47 5.92
CA TRP A 184 6.32 -10.98 4.56
C TRP A 184 7.28 -10.14 3.71
N LEU A 185 7.12 -8.81 3.68
CA LEU A 185 8.01 -7.94 2.90
C LEU A 185 9.39 -7.84 3.53
N ALA A 186 9.47 -7.80 4.87
CA ALA A 186 10.73 -7.81 5.60
C ALA A 186 11.58 -9.05 5.28
N ASP A 187 10.95 -10.23 5.24
CA ASP A 187 11.65 -11.48 4.92
C ASP A 187 12.13 -11.55 3.48
N LEU A 188 11.38 -10.99 2.53
CA LEU A 188 11.84 -10.85 1.16
C LEU A 188 13.01 -9.87 1.05
N ALA A 189 12.93 -8.74 1.74
CA ALA A 189 14.00 -7.75 1.77
C ALA A 189 15.29 -8.31 2.43
N ARG A 190 15.20 -9.05 3.54
CA ARG A 190 16.33 -9.74 4.18
C ARG A 190 17.00 -10.77 3.26
N LYS A 191 16.26 -11.40 2.35
CA LYS A 191 16.79 -12.33 1.36
C LYS A 191 17.41 -11.62 0.15
N SER A 192 17.08 -10.36 -0.08
CA SER A 192 17.51 -9.62 -1.28
C SER A 192 19.01 -9.32 -1.26
N ALA A 193 19.61 -9.23 -2.45
CA ALA A 193 21.00 -8.80 -2.57
C ALA A 193 21.22 -7.37 -2.05
N THR A 194 20.18 -6.53 -2.05
CA THR A 194 20.25 -5.13 -1.63
C THR A 194 20.27 -4.95 -0.12
N PHE A 195 19.44 -5.72 0.62
CA PHE A 195 19.19 -5.44 2.05
C PHE A 195 19.55 -6.60 2.99
N ARG A 196 20.19 -7.66 2.51
CA ARG A 196 20.55 -8.83 3.35
C ARG A 196 21.42 -8.49 4.56
N ASP A 197 22.24 -7.46 4.44
CA ASP A 197 23.17 -7.02 5.48
C ASP A 197 22.63 -5.83 6.30
N HIS A 198 21.36 -5.46 6.09
CA HIS A 198 20.69 -4.37 6.79
C HIS A 198 19.73 -4.89 7.86
N HIS A 199 19.66 -4.17 8.98
CA HIS A 199 18.58 -4.41 9.95
C HIS A 199 17.25 -3.90 9.38
N ILE A 200 16.20 -4.73 9.49
CA ILE A 200 14.85 -4.40 8.97
C ILE A 200 13.85 -4.54 10.10
N SER A 201 13.29 -3.42 10.52
CA SER A 201 12.20 -3.37 11.50
C SER A 201 10.87 -3.63 10.83
N VAL A 202 9.92 -4.23 11.54
CA VAL A 202 8.55 -4.45 11.04
C VAL A 202 7.59 -3.53 11.77
N ILE A 203 7.06 -2.50 11.08
CA ILE A 203 6.11 -1.54 11.65
C ILE A 203 4.90 -1.43 10.71
N PRO A 204 3.69 -1.84 11.13
CA PRO A 204 2.49 -1.76 10.30
C PRO A 204 2.19 -0.33 9.82
N ASN A 205 1.47 -0.23 8.70
CA ASN A 205 0.97 1.07 8.25
C ASN A 205 -0.10 1.61 9.21
N PRO A 206 -0.10 2.92 9.52
CA PRO A 206 -1.15 3.53 10.32
C PRO A 206 -2.45 3.65 9.52
N VAL A 207 -3.59 3.53 10.19
CA VAL A 207 -4.89 3.84 9.60
C VAL A 207 -5.11 5.36 9.56
N ASN A 208 -5.77 5.85 8.51
CA ASN A 208 -6.09 7.28 8.41
C ASN A 208 -7.07 7.68 9.53
N PRO A 209 -6.79 8.75 10.31
CA PRO A 209 -7.64 9.22 11.41
C PRO A 209 -9.11 9.43 11.05
N THR A 210 -9.41 9.76 9.78
CA THR A 210 -10.80 9.89 9.30
C THR A 210 -11.64 8.63 9.54
N TYR A 211 -11.02 7.43 9.48
CA TYR A 211 -11.72 6.17 9.73
C TYR A 211 -11.83 5.83 11.23
N LEU A 212 -11.12 6.58 12.09
CA LEU A 212 -11.16 6.41 13.54
C LEU A 212 -12.22 7.30 14.21
N GLN A 213 -12.70 8.36 13.52
CA GLN A 213 -13.65 9.32 14.07
C GLN A 213 -15.04 8.67 14.21
N ASN A 214 -15.60 8.81 15.40
CA ASN A 214 -16.98 8.41 15.67
C ASN A 214 -17.90 9.61 15.33
N GLU A 215 -18.05 9.99 14.06
CA GLU A 215 -19.01 11.06 13.72
C GLU A 215 -20.47 10.61 13.91
N ASP A 216 -20.71 9.30 14.04
CA ASP A 216 -21.94 8.74 14.56
C ASP A 216 -21.60 7.51 15.39
N ASP A 217 -22.11 7.39 16.60
CA ASP A 217 -22.17 6.14 17.38
C ASP A 217 -22.97 5.00 16.69
N GLN A 218 -23.19 5.15 15.41
CA GLN A 218 -23.89 4.22 14.51
C GLN A 218 -22.98 3.17 13.87
N VAL A 219 -21.97 2.64 14.59
CA VAL A 219 -21.61 1.24 14.45
C VAL A 219 -22.72 0.45 15.20
N GLY A 220 -23.93 0.71 14.90
CA GLY A 220 -25.08 0.19 15.62
C GLY A 220 -26.22 -0.08 14.65
N ASP A 221 -26.97 -1.04 14.95
CA ASP A 221 -28.27 -1.61 14.59
C ASP A 221 -29.18 -0.96 13.53
N GLY A 222 -28.86 0.21 12.98
CA GLY A 222 -29.60 0.89 11.90
C GLY A 222 -29.23 0.41 10.51
N ARG A 223 -28.85 -0.87 10.34
CA ARG A 223 -28.49 -1.44 9.06
C ARG A 223 -29.67 -1.40 8.11
N GLU A 224 -29.42 -0.87 6.90
CA GLU A 224 -30.30 -1.13 5.77
C GLU A 224 -30.58 -2.63 5.64
N LYS A 225 -31.79 -2.98 5.19
CA LYS A 225 -32.13 -4.37 4.90
C LYS A 225 -31.15 -4.92 3.85
N GLY A 226 -30.76 -6.21 4.00
CA GLY A 226 -29.93 -6.90 3.04
C GLY A 226 -28.43 -6.96 3.41
N PHE A 227 -27.69 -7.70 2.61
CA PHE A 227 -26.25 -7.91 2.77
C PHE A 227 -25.44 -6.94 1.90
N ARG A 228 -24.46 -6.28 2.46
CA ARG A 228 -23.64 -5.26 1.79
C ARG A 228 -22.18 -5.69 1.76
N ALA A 229 -21.65 -5.93 0.56
CA ALA A 229 -20.24 -6.18 0.31
C ALA A 229 -19.60 -4.99 -0.41
N MET A 230 -18.30 -4.83 -0.26
CA MET A 230 -17.53 -3.80 -0.96
C MET A 230 -16.21 -4.35 -1.47
N ALA A 231 -15.77 -3.89 -2.65
CA ALA A 231 -14.41 -4.07 -3.14
C ALA A 231 -13.88 -2.70 -3.62
N ILE A 232 -12.61 -2.43 -3.33
CA ILE A 232 -12.01 -1.09 -3.52
C ILE A 232 -10.70 -1.23 -4.29
N ALA A 233 -10.55 -0.45 -5.38
CA ALA A 233 -9.30 -0.30 -6.09
C ALA A 233 -9.23 1.06 -6.77
N LYS A 234 -8.05 1.68 -6.85
CA LYS A 234 -7.89 2.94 -7.62
C LYS A 234 -8.32 2.79 -9.08
N ASN A 235 -8.00 1.64 -9.68
CA ASN A 235 -8.47 1.20 -10.99
C ASN A 235 -9.05 -0.21 -10.84
N LEU A 236 -10.35 -0.35 -11.06
CA LEU A 236 -11.07 -1.62 -10.93
C LEU A 236 -10.69 -2.62 -12.05
N ALA A 237 -10.18 -2.11 -13.17
CA ALA A 237 -9.67 -2.95 -14.27
C ALA A 237 -8.21 -3.43 -14.07
N ASP A 238 -7.54 -3.06 -12.95
CA ASP A 238 -6.18 -3.50 -12.66
C ASP A 238 -6.16 -5.02 -12.42
N PRO A 239 -5.42 -5.80 -13.26
CA PRO A 239 -5.39 -7.26 -13.13
C PRO A 239 -4.74 -7.75 -11.83
N VAL A 240 -3.95 -6.92 -11.15
CA VAL A 240 -3.40 -7.26 -9.83
C VAL A 240 -4.48 -7.21 -8.76
N LYS A 241 -5.45 -6.30 -8.88
CA LYS A 241 -6.56 -6.15 -7.91
C LYS A 241 -7.63 -7.22 -8.06
N ALA A 242 -7.72 -7.88 -9.22
CA ALA A 242 -8.57 -9.05 -9.47
C ALA A 242 -10.05 -8.90 -9.05
N ILE A 243 -10.63 -7.72 -9.32
CA ILE A 243 -12.04 -7.40 -8.98
C ILE A 243 -13.04 -8.37 -9.64
N ASP A 244 -12.69 -8.93 -10.78
CA ASP A 244 -13.41 -10.00 -11.47
C ASP A 244 -13.71 -11.21 -10.55
N ILE A 245 -12.77 -11.58 -9.68
CA ILE A 245 -12.94 -12.66 -8.69
C ILE A 245 -13.99 -12.26 -7.66
N ALA A 246 -13.95 -11.04 -7.11
CA ALA A 246 -14.95 -10.56 -6.15
C ALA A 246 -16.35 -10.55 -6.75
N VAL A 247 -16.52 -10.03 -7.96
CA VAL A 247 -17.80 -9.97 -8.66
C VAL A 247 -18.34 -11.37 -8.94
N SER A 248 -17.50 -12.27 -9.46
CA SER A 248 -17.91 -13.66 -9.75
C SER A 248 -18.33 -14.42 -8.50
N ALA A 249 -17.54 -14.33 -7.42
CA ALA A 249 -17.86 -14.99 -6.14
C ALA A 249 -19.13 -14.41 -5.52
N PHE A 250 -19.31 -13.09 -5.55
CA PHE A 250 -20.51 -12.44 -5.04
C PHE A 250 -21.77 -12.87 -5.79
N HIS A 251 -21.75 -12.90 -7.13
CA HIS A 251 -22.90 -13.38 -7.92
C HIS A 251 -23.27 -14.83 -7.63
N LYS A 252 -22.27 -15.70 -7.40
CA LYS A 252 -22.51 -17.11 -7.04
C LYS A 252 -23.16 -17.21 -5.65
N ALA A 253 -22.60 -16.51 -4.66
CA ALA A 253 -23.04 -16.56 -3.27
C ALA A 253 -24.43 -15.93 -3.05
N THR A 254 -24.83 -14.97 -3.89
CA THR A 254 -26.11 -14.24 -3.76
C THR A 254 -27.20 -14.74 -4.71
N ARG A 255 -26.99 -15.88 -5.35
CA ARG A 255 -28.00 -16.45 -6.27
C ARG A 255 -29.33 -16.68 -5.54
N GLY A 256 -30.40 -16.02 -6.02
CA GLY A 256 -31.73 -16.08 -5.40
C GLY A 256 -31.94 -15.14 -4.20
N ILE A 257 -30.95 -14.29 -3.88
CA ILE A 257 -31.03 -13.29 -2.80
C ILE A 257 -31.18 -11.91 -3.43
N GLY A 258 -32.37 -11.33 -3.32
CA GLY A 258 -32.70 -10.06 -4.04
C GLY A 258 -32.16 -8.79 -3.38
N ASP A 259 -31.85 -8.81 -2.09
CA ASP A 259 -31.48 -7.65 -1.30
C ASP A 259 -29.97 -7.56 -0.95
N ALA A 260 -29.13 -8.42 -1.57
CA ALA A 260 -27.68 -8.33 -1.46
C ALA A 260 -27.10 -7.38 -2.50
N GLN A 261 -26.09 -6.57 -2.13
CA GLN A 261 -25.38 -5.64 -3.03
C GLN A 261 -23.87 -5.70 -2.85
N LEU A 262 -23.14 -5.57 -3.97
CA LEU A 262 -21.69 -5.34 -4.01
C LEU A 262 -21.40 -3.94 -4.52
N SER A 263 -20.82 -3.09 -3.69
CA SER A 263 -20.32 -1.77 -4.07
C SER A 263 -18.88 -1.86 -4.58
N LEU A 264 -18.62 -1.34 -5.78
CA LEU A 264 -17.30 -1.24 -6.36
C LEU A 264 -16.84 0.22 -6.33
N VAL A 265 -15.76 0.49 -5.60
CA VAL A 265 -15.21 1.84 -5.42
C VAL A 265 -13.90 1.97 -6.20
N GLY A 266 -13.88 2.89 -7.17
CA GLY A 266 -12.74 3.14 -8.04
C GLY A 266 -13.15 3.54 -9.46
N ARG A 267 -12.17 3.65 -10.35
CA ARG A 267 -12.37 3.95 -11.78
C ARG A 267 -12.34 2.67 -12.61
N GLY A 268 -12.93 2.71 -13.83
CA GLY A 268 -12.81 1.60 -14.81
C GLY A 268 -13.61 0.36 -14.40
N GLY A 269 -14.76 0.56 -13.75
CA GLY A 269 -15.65 -0.52 -13.32
C GLY A 269 -16.82 -0.82 -14.26
N GLU A 270 -16.93 -0.13 -15.38
CA GLU A 270 -18.07 -0.18 -16.30
C GLU A 270 -18.32 -1.60 -16.84
N THR A 271 -17.27 -2.40 -17.00
CA THR A 271 -17.36 -3.81 -17.43
C THR A 271 -17.97 -4.73 -16.38
N PHE A 272 -18.06 -4.30 -15.13
CA PHE A 272 -18.66 -5.04 -14.02
C PHE A 272 -20.11 -4.66 -13.75
N ALA A 273 -20.65 -3.69 -14.50
CA ALA A 273 -22.04 -3.29 -14.34
C ALA A 273 -22.99 -4.51 -14.48
N GLY A 274 -23.94 -4.64 -13.55
CA GLY A 274 -24.84 -5.78 -13.55
C GLY A 274 -25.81 -5.75 -12.38
N HIS A 275 -26.64 -6.78 -12.28
CA HIS A 275 -27.59 -6.92 -11.19
C HIS A 275 -26.87 -7.00 -9.83
N ASN A 276 -27.31 -6.20 -8.87
CA ASN A 276 -26.73 -6.10 -7.52
C ASN A 276 -25.29 -5.57 -7.46
N ILE A 277 -24.77 -5.00 -8.54
CA ILE A 277 -23.48 -4.29 -8.55
C ILE A 277 -23.72 -2.78 -8.55
N ASN A 278 -23.15 -2.10 -7.55
CA ASN A 278 -23.25 -0.65 -7.41
C ASN A 278 -21.90 0.00 -7.70
N LEU A 279 -21.76 0.67 -8.84
CA LEU A 279 -20.55 1.40 -9.20
C LEU A 279 -20.54 2.76 -8.52
N ARG A 280 -19.65 2.96 -7.53
CA ARG A 280 -19.59 4.18 -6.72
C ARG A 280 -18.62 5.25 -7.27
N GLY A 281 -17.81 4.88 -8.27
CA GLY A 281 -16.74 5.77 -8.72
C GLY A 281 -15.66 5.96 -7.64
N GLN A 282 -14.92 7.06 -7.72
CA GLN A 282 -13.92 7.42 -6.71
C GLN A 282 -14.59 8.17 -5.55
N LEU A 283 -14.31 7.74 -4.34
CA LEU A 283 -14.77 8.39 -3.11
C LEU A 283 -13.58 9.04 -2.39
N ASN A 284 -13.81 10.15 -1.72
CA ASN A 284 -12.85 10.69 -0.75
C ASN A 284 -12.91 9.90 0.56
N SER A 285 -11.96 10.15 1.48
CA SER A 285 -11.85 9.37 2.73
C SER A 285 -13.09 9.45 3.63
N ARG A 286 -13.81 10.58 3.66
CA ARG A 286 -15.04 10.72 4.46
C ARG A 286 -16.19 9.93 3.85
N GLU A 287 -16.39 10.06 2.54
CA GLU A 287 -17.39 9.32 1.80
C GLU A 287 -17.14 7.81 1.93
N LEU A 288 -15.89 7.37 1.78
CA LEU A 288 -15.52 5.98 1.91
C LEU A 288 -15.72 5.46 3.35
N ALA A 289 -15.36 6.25 4.36
CA ALA A 289 -15.59 5.90 5.76
C ALA A 289 -17.09 5.73 6.06
N HIS A 290 -17.92 6.60 5.51
CA HIS A 290 -19.39 6.48 5.62
C HIS A 290 -19.89 5.18 4.97
N GLU A 291 -19.53 4.91 3.72
CA GLU A 291 -19.93 3.70 3.00
C GLU A 291 -19.48 2.41 3.73
N LEU A 292 -18.25 2.38 4.23
CA LEU A 292 -17.71 1.24 4.99
C LEU A 292 -18.47 1.01 6.31
N SER A 293 -19.01 2.07 6.94
CA SER A 293 -19.84 1.92 8.14
C SER A 293 -21.13 1.12 7.89
N HIS A 294 -21.63 1.13 6.67
CA HIS A 294 -22.83 0.43 6.25
C HIS A 294 -22.54 -0.92 5.56
N CYS A 295 -21.28 -1.27 5.41
CA CYS A 295 -20.84 -2.47 4.74
C CYS A 295 -20.63 -3.63 5.73
N ASP A 296 -21.04 -4.85 5.38
CA ASP A 296 -20.81 -6.05 6.19
C ASP A 296 -19.40 -6.59 5.99
N VAL A 297 -18.98 -6.72 4.71
CA VAL A 297 -17.68 -7.29 4.36
C VAL A 297 -16.93 -6.44 3.33
N LEU A 298 -15.62 -6.32 3.50
CA LEU A 298 -14.71 -5.86 2.47
C LEU A 298 -14.08 -7.08 1.79
N ILE A 299 -14.09 -7.13 0.45
CA ILE A 299 -13.44 -8.17 -0.33
C ILE A 299 -12.16 -7.60 -0.94
N VAL A 300 -11.00 -8.22 -0.66
CA VAL A 300 -9.70 -7.85 -1.24
C VAL A 300 -9.11 -9.05 -1.97
N PRO A 301 -9.48 -9.26 -3.26
CA PRO A 301 -9.11 -10.46 -4.01
C PRO A 301 -7.77 -10.33 -4.73
N SER A 302 -6.95 -9.37 -4.35
CA SER A 302 -5.68 -9.02 -5.01
C SER A 302 -4.74 -10.21 -5.16
N ARG A 303 -4.02 -10.27 -6.30
CA ARG A 303 -3.00 -11.29 -6.58
C ARG A 303 -1.63 -10.97 -5.98
N ALA A 304 -1.40 -9.73 -5.61
CA ALA A 304 -0.19 -9.28 -4.92
C ALA A 304 -0.51 -8.03 -4.08
N GLU A 305 -0.16 -8.06 -2.82
CA GLU A 305 -0.28 -6.95 -1.87
C GLU A 305 0.76 -7.09 -0.77
N ASN A 306 1.19 -5.95 -0.24
CA ASN A 306 2.02 -5.92 0.96
C ASN A 306 1.14 -5.71 2.21
N ALA A 307 0.74 -4.48 2.48
CA ALA A 307 -0.10 -4.11 3.62
C ALA A 307 -1.13 -3.04 3.17
N PRO A 308 -2.21 -3.45 2.47
CA PRO A 308 -3.16 -2.51 1.90
C PRO A 308 -3.97 -1.80 2.98
N LEU A 309 -3.93 -0.46 2.97
CA LEU A 309 -4.60 0.41 3.96
C LEU A 309 -6.11 0.12 4.08
N VAL A 310 -6.75 -0.25 2.97
CA VAL A 310 -8.19 -0.48 2.93
C VAL A 310 -8.67 -1.56 3.92
N ILE A 311 -7.79 -2.53 4.28
CA ILE A 311 -8.12 -3.58 5.27
C ILE A 311 -8.28 -2.96 6.66
N ALA A 312 -7.29 -2.15 7.09
CA ALA A 312 -7.35 -1.46 8.37
C ALA A 312 -8.46 -0.41 8.41
N GLU A 313 -8.66 0.32 7.30
CA GLU A 313 -9.70 1.34 7.13
C GLU A 313 -11.11 0.73 7.24
N ALA A 314 -11.36 -0.38 6.54
CA ALA A 314 -12.64 -1.09 6.60
C ALA A 314 -12.89 -1.70 7.99
N ALA A 315 -11.87 -2.34 8.57
CA ALA A 315 -11.97 -2.89 9.91
C ALA A 315 -12.23 -1.80 10.96
N ALA A 316 -11.60 -0.63 10.85
CA ALA A 316 -11.82 0.52 11.75
C ALA A 316 -13.27 1.05 11.70
N ARG A 317 -14.01 0.76 10.61
CA ARG A 317 -15.44 1.04 10.45
C ARG A 317 -16.33 -0.18 10.74
N GLY A 318 -15.73 -1.25 11.27
CA GLY A 318 -16.44 -2.49 11.65
C GLY A 318 -16.84 -3.38 10.47
N CYS A 319 -16.29 -3.15 9.29
CA CYS A 319 -16.46 -4.00 8.12
C CYS A 319 -15.51 -5.19 8.21
N ILE A 320 -16.00 -6.42 7.96
CA ILE A 320 -15.20 -7.64 8.11
C ILE A 320 -14.38 -7.87 6.85
N PRO A 321 -13.03 -7.94 6.92
CA PRO A 321 -12.21 -8.19 5.74
C PRO A 321 -12.24 -9.67 5.33
N LEU A 322 -12.51 -9.92 4.03
CA LEU A 322 -12.29 -11.18 3.34
C LEU A 322 -11.18 -10.97 2.32
N VAL A 323 -10.01 -11.53 2.54
CA VAL A 323 -8.82 -11.18 1.78
C VAL A 323 -8.14 -12.40 1.15
N ALA A 324 -7.57 -12.24 -0.04
CA ALA A 324 -6.76 -13.30 -0.63
C ALA A 324 -5.53 -13.60 0.24
N ASP A 325 -5.15 -14.87 0.34
CA ASP A 325 -3.99 -15.31 1.12
C ASP A 325 -2.68 -15.08 0.38
N VAL A 326 -2.37 -13.80 0.15
CA VAL A 326 -1.13 -13.38 -0.55
C VAL A 326 -0.46 -12.22 0.17
N GLY A 327 0.87 -12.19 0.10
CA GLY A 327 1.66 -11.10 0.65
C GLY A 327 1.50 -10.95 2.17
N GLY A 328 1.42 -9.72 2.64
CA GLY A 328 1.23 -9.41 4.07
C GLY A 328 -0.23 -9.36 4.52
N MET A 329 -1.21 -9.70 3.66
CA MET A 329 -2.64 -9.60 4.03
C MET A 329 -3.02 -10.59 5.12
N ARG A 330 -2.47 -11.83 5.12
CA ARG A 330 -2.68 -12.80 6.21
C ARG A 330 -2.25 -12.21 7.56
N GLU A 331 -1.10 -11.55 7.62
CA GLU A 331 -0.60 -10.93 8.86
C GLU A 331 -1.54 -9.84 9.38
N MET A 332 -2.12 -9.06 8.48
CA MET A 332 -3.10 -8.03 8.86
C MET A 332 -4.35 -8.66 9.48
N ILE A 333 -4.86 -9.77 8.93
CA ILE A 333 -6.01 -10.51 9.49
C ILE A 333 -5.65 -11.09 10.87
N MET A 334 -4.46 -11.67 11.03
CA MET A 334 -3.99 -12.18 12.32
C MET A 334 -3.85 -11.05 13.36
N THR A 335 -3.32 -9.92 12.97
CA THR A 335 -3.17 -8.74 13.84
C THR A 335 -4.52 -8.17 14.27
N LEU A 336 -5.49 -8.13 13.35
CA LEU A 336 -6.86 -7.72 13.65
C LEU A 336 -7.59 -8.72 14.57
N GLY A 337 -7.27 -10.01 14.48
CA GLY A 337 -8.05 -11.08 15.12
C GLY A 337 -9.47 -11.23 14.54
N HIS A 338 -9.74 -10.56 13.44
CA HIS A 338 -11.04 -10.55 12.75
C HIS A 338 -10.84 -10.53 11.22
N GLY A 339 -11.77 -11.15 10.50
CA GLY A 339 -11.66 -11.35 9.05
C GLY A 339 -11.18 -12.76 8.72
N VAL A 340 -11.13 -13.08 7.43
CA VAL A 340 -10.76 -14.41 6.94
C VAL A 340 -9.93 -14.29 5.66
N THR A 341 -8.93 -15.15 5.51
CA THR A 341 -8.19 -15.32 4.26
C THR A 341 -8.82 -16.40 3.39
N PHE A 342 -8.71 -16.28 2.07
CA PHE A 342 -9.10 -17.30 1.10
C PHE A 342 -7.98 -17.52 0.07
N SER A 343 -7.86 -18.76 -0.42
CA SER A 343 -6.80 -19.15 -1.37
C SER A 343 -7.31 -19.24 -2.82
N ASN A 344 -8.65 -19.34 -3.02
CA ASN A 344 -9.26 -19.51 -4.34
C ASN A 344 -10.68 -18.89 -4.38
N PRO A 345 -11.26 -18.68 -5.58
CA PRO A 345 -12.60 -18.09 -5.73
C PRO A 345 -13.74 -18.91 -5.11
N GLU A 346 -13.59 -20.22 -5.03
CA GLU A 346 -14.58 -21.12 -4.45
C GLU A 346 -14.67 -20.93 -2.93
N GLU A 347 -13.52 -20.82 -2.26
CA GLU A 347 -13.46 -20.47 -0.83
C GLU A 347 -14.09 -19.11 -0.55
N LEU A 348 -13.80 -18.09 -1.37
CA LEU A 348 -14.43 -16.78 -1.23
C LEU A 348 -15.95 -16.87 -1.36
N THR A 349 -16.45 -17.68 -2.32
CA THR A 349 -17.89 -17.89 -2.48
C THR A 349 -18.50 -18.48 -1.21
N GLY A 350 -17.91 -19.55 -0.66
CA GLY A 350 -18.38 -20.18 0.59
C GLY A 350 -18.32 -19.25 1.80
N LEU A 351 -17.28 -18.41 1.90
CA LEU A 351 -17.19 -17.39 2.95
C LEU A 351 -18.30 -16.35 2.86
N LEU A 352 -18.63 -15.88 1.65
CA LEU A 352 -19.73 -14.95 1.42
C LEU A 352 -21.08 -15.58 1.80
N GLU A 353 -21.35 -16.84 1.39
CA GLU A 353 -22.54 -17.58 1.77
C GLU A 353 -22.66 -17.70 3.30
N GLY A 354 -21.55 -18.00 3.98
CA GLY A 354 -21.47 -18.05 5.45
C GLY A 354 -21.84 -16.71 6.09
N GLN A 355 -21.24 -15.61 5.64
CA GLN A 355 -21.53 -14.26 6.15
C GLN A 355 -22.99 -13.84 5.94
N ILE A 356 -23.56 -14.16 4.78
CA ILE A 356 -24.98 -13.89 4.48
C ILE A 356 -25.90 -14.68 5.43
N LYS A 357 -25.61 -15.95 5.63
CA LYS A 357 -26.37 -16.82 6.54
C LYS A 357 -26.27 -16.35 8.00
N ASP A 358 -25.07 -16.06 8.47
CA ASP A 358 -24.85 -15.59 9.84
C ASP A 358 -25.57 -14.26 10.09
N ARG A 359 -25.55 -13.34 9.12
CA ARG A 359 -26.33 -12.11 9.20
C ARG A 359 -27.83 -12.38 9.29
N ALA A 360 -28.37 -13.23 8.43
CA ALA A 360 -29.80 -13.58 8.43
C ALA A 360 -30.23 -14.24 9.75
N GLN A 361 -29.33 -14.97 10.43
CA GLN A 361 -29.59 -15.64 11.70
C GLN A 361 -29.28 -14.78 12.95
N GLY A 362 -28.86 -13.51 12.77
CA GLY A 362 -28.46 -12.65 13.89
C GLY A 362 -27.13 -13.08 14.57
N LYS A 363 -26.33 -13.92 13.91
CA LYS A 363 -25.04 -14.44 14.39
C LYS A 363 -23.84 -13.68 13.83
N ALA A 364 -24.08 -12.55 13.14
CA ALA A 364 -23.02 -11.76 12.54
C ALA A 364 -21.97 -11.31 13.58
N THR A 365 -20.71 -11.26 13.17
CA THR A 365 -19.60 -10.78 14.00
C THR A 365 -19.90 -9.40 14.58
N ASP A 366 -19.57 -9.19 15.84
CA ASP A 366 -19.69 -7.89 16.50
C ASP A 366 -18.75 -6.87 15.86
N ARG A 367 -19.32 -5.98 15.07
CA ARG A 367 -18.60 -4.93 14.33
C ARG A 367 -17.82 -3.97 15.22
N ARG A 368 -18.30 -3.73 16.47
CA ARG A 368 -17.60 -2.87 17.43
C ARG A 368 -16.27 -3.47 17.84
N LYS A 369 -16.22 -4.80 18.01
CA LYS A 369 -14.97 -5.51 18.31
C LYS A 369 -13.99 -5.42 17.15
N VAL A 370 -14.46 -5.58 15.92
CA VAL A 370 -13.64 -5.42 14.70
C VAL A 370 -13.04 -4.02 14.66
N ALA A 371 -13.87 -2.98 14.85
CA ALA A 371 -13.43 -1.59 14.86
C ALA A 371 -12.43 -1.31 15.98
N GLN A 372 -12.67 -1.82 17.19
CA GLN A 372 -11.76 -1.63 18.33
C GLN A 372 -10.41 -2.29 18.08
N SER A 373 -10.36 -3.51 17.53
CA SER A 373 -9.10 -4.18 17.18
C SER A 373 -8.29 -3.37 16.18
N ALA A 374 -8.94 -2.85 15.13
CA ALA A 374 -8.25 -2.02 14.12
C ALA A 374 -7.71 -0.71 14.70
N ARG A 375 -8.50 -0.04 15.55
CA ARG A 375 -8.09 1.19 16.26
C ARG A 375 -6.89 0.96 17.16
N THR A 376 -6.82 -0.20 17.82
CA THR A 376 -5.68 -0.54 18.68
C THR A 376 -4.44 -0.91 17.86
N ALA A 377 -4.61 -1.76 16.84
CA ALA A 377 -3.49 -2.33 16.09
C ALA A 377 -2.82 -1.34 15.12
N PHE A 378 -3.62 -0.42 14.53
CA PHE A 378 -3.17 0.49 13.47
C PHE A 378 -3.32 1.97 13.85
N SER A 379 -3.37 2.30 15.14
CA SER A 379 -3.41 3.67 15.65
C SER A 379 -2.19 4.48 15.16
N PRO A 380 -2.39 5.66 14.54
CA PRO A 380 -1.27 6.53 14.16
C PRO A 380 -0.34 6.86 15.32
N GLU A 381 -0.88 7.08 16.51
CA GLU A 381 -0.12 7.39 17.73
C GLU A 381 0.83 6.23 18.10
N ALA A 382 0.31 5.00 18.17
CA ALA A 382 1.12 3.82 18.48
C ALA A 382 2.19 3.55 17.41
N ILE A 383 1.85 3.75 16.13
CA ILE A 383 2.77 3.55 15.01
C ILE A 383 3.88 4.62 15.04
N VAL A 384 3.55 5.90 15.25
CA VAL A 384 4.54 6.98 15.38
C VAL A 384 5.49 6.76 16.55
N ALA A 385 4.99 6.25 17.68
CA ALA A 385 5.85 5.90 18.83
C ALA A 385 6.88 4.82 18.48
N ARG A 386 6.52 3.85 17.62
CA ARG A 386 7.46 2.84 17.12
C ARG A 386 8.49 3.44 16.17
N TYR A 387 8.08 4.29 15.23
CA TYR A 387 9.02 5.03 14.38
C TYR A 387 9.97 5.91 15.19
N GLY A 388 9.53 6.46 16.34
CA GLY A 388 10.39 7.21 17.25
C GLY A 388 11.62 6.41 17.67
N LYS A 389 11.46 5.12 17.98
CA LYS A 389 12.58 4.24 18.33
C LYS A 389 13.53 4.00 17.15
N VAL A 390 12.99 3.87 15.93
CA VAL A 390 13.80 3.77 14.70
C VAL A 390 14.61 5.04 14.48
N TYR A 391 13.98 6.20 14.66
CA TYR A 391 14.67 7.50 14.54
C TYR A 391 15.79 7.66 15.59
N GLU A 392 15.64 7.08 16.76
CA GLU A 392 16.66 7.08 17.81
C GLU A 392 17.72 5.98 17.65
N GLY A 393 17.58 5.08 16.65
CA GLY A 393 18.48 3.94 16.44
C GLY A 393 18.35 2.86 17.51
N ARG A 394 17.17 2.71 18.14
CA ARG A 394 16.87 1.78 19.22
C ARG A 394 16.03 0.56 18.80
N GLU A 395 15.61 0.44 17.55
CA GLU A 395 14.79 -0.66 17.00
C GLU A 395 15.37 -1.19 15.70
#